data_ed181c175f363dc0df3d324f7e523d09
#
_entry.id   ed181c175f363dc0df3d324f7e523d09
#
_cell.length_a   1.000
_cell.length_b   1.000
_cell.length_c   1.000
_cell.angle_alpha   90.00
_cell.angle_beta   90.00
_cell.angle_gamma   90.00
#
_symmetry.space_group_name_H-M   'P 1'
#
loop_
_entity.id
_entity.type
_entity.pdbx_description
1 polymer ?
#
loop_
_entity_poly.entity_id
_entity_poly.type
_entity_poly.pdbx_seq_one_letter_code
_entity_poly.pdbx_strand_id
1 'polypeptide(L)'
;PDYSNVGNDNIRDKFEKLWETELDPNPGLTVVEIINAIHGDEITGMYIMGENPAMSDPDANHARDALAKLDHLVVQDIFLTETAMFADVVLPATAWPEKDGTVSNTNRQVQMGRKALDAPGEAKPDWWITQAIAKGMGLKWKYRKPEDVFAEMKQAMPSLDNITWDRLENENSVTYPCPAIDHPGEDIVF
;
A
#
# COMPACT_ATOMS: atom_id res chain seq x y z
N PRO A 1 -3.19 7.91 -6.88
CA PRO A 1 -3.51 9.18 -7.58
C PRO A 1 -4.94 9.65 -7.32
N ASP A 2 -5.95 8.74 -7.40
CA ASP A 2 -7.35 9.12 -7.21
C ASP A 2 -7.72 9.04 -5.72
N TYR A 3 -7.91 10.19 -5.09
CA TYR A 3 -8.34 10.26 -3.69
C TYR A 3 -9.86 10.09 -3.62
N SER A 4 -10.30 8.90 -3.26
CA SER A 4 -11.72 8.55 -3.17
C SER A 4 -12.19 8.61 -1.71
N ASN A 5 -13.19 9.44 -1.45
CA ASN A 5 -13.76 9.60 -0.10
C ASN A 5 -14.77 8.49 0.17
N VAL A 6 -14.51 7.63 1.16
CA VAL A 6 -15.39 6.52 1.57
C VAL A 6 -16.76 6.99 2.07
N GLY A 7 -16.86 8.21 2.62
CA GLY A 7 -18.12 8.83 3.02
C GLY A 7 -19.04 9.26 1.85
N ASN A 8 -18.55 9.20 0.60
CA ASN A 8 -19.38 9.48 -0.58
C ASN A 8 -20.03 8.18 -1.07
N ASP A 9 -21.36 8.11 -1.03
CA ASP A 9 -22.11 6.90 -1.36
C ASP A 9 -21.83 6.37 -2.77
N ASN A 10 -21.74 7.25 -3.78
CA ASN A 10 -21.46 6.83 -5.15
C ASN A 10 -20.06 6.22 -5.31
N ILE A 11 -19.09 6.74 -4.59
CA ILE A 11 -17.71 6.23 -4.58
C ILE A 11 -17.70 4.89 -3.85
N ARG A 12 -18.32 4.82 -2.67
CA ARG A 12 -18.41 3.58 -1.89
C ARG A 12 -19.08 2.47 -2.68
N ASP A 13 -20.24 2.74 -3.31
CA ASP A 13 -20.95 1.79 -4.17
C ASP A 13 -20.07 1.25 -5.31
N LYS A 14 -19.21 2.08 -5.89
CA LYS A 14 -18.25 1.65 -6.93
C LYS A 14 -17.28 0.61 -6.39
N PHE A 15 -16.69 0.88 -5.23
CA PHE A 15 -15.70 -0.02 -4.63
C PHE A 15 -16.33 -1.27 -4.04
N GLU A 16 -17.51 -1.18 -3.45
CA GLU A 16 -18.29 -2.33 -2.96
C GLU A 16 -18.63 -3.31 -4.09
N LYS A 17 -18.99 -2.77 -5.26
CA LYS A 17 -19.21 -3.60 -6.47
C LYS A 17 -17.92 -4.19 -7.03
N LEU A 18 -16.81 -3.43 -7.00
CA LEU A 18 -15.52 -3.89 -7.52
C LEU A 18 -14.94 -5.01 -6.66
N TRP A 19 -15.08 -4.90 -5.33
CA TRP A 19 -14.50 -5.84 -4.37
C TRP A 19 -15.48 -6.85 -3.80
N GLU A 20 -16.76 -6.77 -4.21
CA GLU A 20 -17.84 -7.66 -3.76
C GLU A 20 -17.93 -7.73 -2.22
N THR A 21 -17.82 -6.58 -1.56
CA THR A 21 -17.85 -6.46 -0.10
C THR A 21 -18.49 -5.15 0.34
N GLU A 22 -19.05 -5.12 1.52
CA GLU A 22 -19.53 -3.89 2.17
C GLU A 22 -18.36 -3.12 2.77
N LEU A 23 -18.37 -1.79 2.66
CA LEU A 23 -17.36 -0.89 3.20
C LEU A 23 -17.95 0.00 4.29
N ASP A 24 -17.16 0.24 5.35
CA ASP A 24 -17.52 1.21 6.37
C ASP A 24 -17.58 2.63 5.77
N PRO A 25 -18.71 3.36 5.90
CA PRO A 25 -18.83 4.74 5.43
C PRO A 25 -18.01 5.75 6.22
N ASN A 26 -17.53 5.37 7.39
CA ASN A 26 -16.78 6.27 8.27
C ASN A 26 -15.30 6.32 7.85
N PRO A 27 -14.68 7.52 7.83
CA PRO A 27 -13.24 7.61 7.63
C PRO A 27 -12.48 6.96 8.78
N GLY A 28 -11.31 6.40 8.48
CA GLY A 28 -10.39 5.90 9.51
C GLY A 28 -9.76 7.05 10.31
N LEU A 29 -9.02 6.68 11.33
CA LEU A 29 -8.27 7.62 12.17
C LEU A 29 -7.01 8.12 11.46
N THR A 30 -6.61 9.34 11.77
CA THR A 30 -5.28 9.86 11.40
C THR A 30 -4.19 9.19 12.24
N VAL A 31 -2.91 9.29 11.83
CA VAL A 31 -1.80 8.70 12.57
C VAL A 31 -1.74 9.17 14.03
N VAL A 32 -2.01 10.45 14.29
CA VAL A 32 -2.03 11.00 15.66
C VAL A 32 -3.20 10.42 16.47
N GLU A 33 -4.36 10.31 15.85
CA GLU A 33 -5.54 9.71 16.49
C GLU A 33 -5.33 8.23 16.79
N ILE A 34 -4.67 7.48 15.90
CA ILE A 34 -4.32 6.07 16.13
C ILE A 34 -3.43 5.94 17.38
N ILE A 35 -2.37 6.72 17.48
CA ILE A 35 -1.46 6.69 18.64
C ILE A 35 -2.22 7.03 19.94
N ASN A 36 -3.09 8.04 19.92
CA ASN A 36 -3.92 8.40 21.07
C ASN A 36 -4.93 7.28 21.42
N ALA A 37 -5.56 6.66 20.43
CA ALA A 37 -6.50 5.55 20.62
C ALA A 37 -5.84 4.30 21.22
N ILE A 38 -4.57 4.03 20.91
CA ILE A 38 -3.79 2.99 21.58
C ILE A 38 -3.59 3.33 23.05
N HIS A 39 -3.26 4.60 23.37
CA HIS A 39 -3.14 5.03 24.77
C HIS A 39 -4.45 4.93 25.55
N GLY A 40 -5.59 5.12 24.87
CA GLY A 40 -6.94 4.98 25.40
C GLY A 40 -7.47 3.54 25.43
N ASP A 41 -6.68 2.53 25.08
CA ASP A 41 -7.04 1.12 24.98
C ASP A 41 -8.19 0.83 23.96
N GLU A 42 -8.42 1.75 23.01
CA GLU A 42 -9.40 1.60 21.92
C GLU A 42 -8.85 0.77 20.76
N ILE A 43 -7.53 0.83 20.54
CA ILE A 43 -6.79 0.02 19.57
C ILE A 43 -5.83 -0.86 20.34
N THR A 44 -5.97 -2.18 20.20
CA THR A 44 -5.15 -3.19 20.89
C THR A 44 -4.33 -4.04 19.92
N GLY A 45 -4.60 -3.97 18.61
CA GLY A 45 -3.84 -4.66 17.56
C GLY A 45 -3.52 -3.75 16.41
N MET A 46 -2.33 -3.90 15.81
CA MET A 46 -1.88 -3.06 14.69
C MET A 46 -1.05 -3.86 13.68
N TYR A 47 -1.20 -3.51 12.41
CA TYR A 47 -0.35 -3.96 11.33
C TYR A 47 0.30 -2.76 10.66
N ILE A 48 1.63 -2.72 10.66
CA ILE A 48 2.44 -1.64 10.08
C ILE A 48 3.21 -2.17 8.89
N MET A 49 3.11 -1.48 7.75
CA MET A 49 3.78 -1.85 6.52
C MET A 49 4.64 -0.70 5.99
N GLY A 50 5.96 -0.88 5.99
CA GLY A 50 6.91 0.04 5.39
C GLY A 50 7.01 1.40 6.09
N GLU A 51 6.70 1.45 7.39
CA GLU A 51 6.73 2.67 8.20
C GLU A 51 7.44 2.41 9.53
N ASN A 52 8.10 3.44 10.04
CA ASN A 52 8.86 3.36 11.29
C ASN A 52 8.44 4.43 12.30
N PRO A 53 7.20 4.40 12.82
CA PRO A 53 6.66 5.42 13.74
C PRO A 53 7.47 5.54 15.04
N ALA A 54 8.11 4.48 15.53
CA ALA A 54 8.99 4.55 16.69
C ALA A 54 10.20 5.51 16.51
N MET A 55 10.49 5.90 15.25
CA MET A 55 11.55 6.85 14.89
C MET A 55 10.99 8.13 14.24
N SER A 56 10.00 7.99 13.34
CA SER A 56 9.56 9.09 12.48
C SER A 56 8.42 9.93 13.06
N ASP A 57 7.74 9.46 14.11
CA ASP A 57 6.69 10.23 14.77
C ASP A 57 7.27 11.49 15.42
N PRO A 58 6.62 12.66 15.30
CA PRO A 58 7.06 13.90 15.94
C PRO A 58 7.27 13.81 17.45
N ASP A 59 6.47 12.97 18.14
CA ASP A 59 6.65 12.57 19.53
C ASP A 59 7.00 11.08 19.62
N ALA A 60 8.26 10.77 19.28
CA ALA A 60 8.74 9.40 19.22
C ALA A 60 8.61 8.64 20.56
N ASN A 61 8.69 9.32 21.71
CA ASN A 61 8.51 8.66 23.00
C ASN A 61 7.04 8.26 23.21
N HIS A 62 6.10 9.16 22.90
CA HIS A 62 4.68 8.87 22.95
C HIS A 62 4.29 7.72 22.02
N ALA A 63 4.82 7.70 20.79
CA ALA A 63 4.61 6.60 19.85
C ALA A 63 5.17 5.27 20.35
N ARG A 64 6.39 5.26 20.90
CA ARG A 64 7.00 4.05 21.47
C ARG A 64 6.23 3.49 22.65
N ASP A 65 5.76 4.37 23.54
CA ASP A 65 4.92 3.99 24.67
C ASP A 65 3.57 3.40 24.21
N ALA A 66 2.99 3.93 23.14
CA ALA A 66 1.79 3.37 22.53
C ALA A 66 2.06 1.98 21.92
N LEU A 67 3.09 1.84 21.09
CA LEU A 67 3.44 0.56 20.45
C LEU A 67 3.69 -0.54 21.49
N ALA A 68 4.33 -0.20 22.62
CA ALA A 68 4.57 -1.14 23.71
C ALA A 68 3.31 -1.59 24.46
N LYS A 69 2.19 -0.88 24.30
CA LYS A 69 0.89 -1.22 24.92
C LYS A 69 0.04 -2.18 24.06
N LEU A 70 0.36 -2.32 22.79
CA LEU A 70 -0.42 -3.18 21.89
C LEU A 70 -0.39 -4.65 22.36
N ASP A 71 -1.54 -5.29 22.33
CA ASP A 71 -1.67 -6.74 22.58
C ASP A 71 -1.07 -7.55 21.42
N HIS A 72 -1.10 -7.00 20.20
CA HIS A 72 -0.56 -7.66 19.02
C HIS A 72 -0.10 -6.65 17.97
N LEU A 73 1.18 -6.71 17.62
CA LEU A 73 1.78 -5.87 16.60
C LEU A 73 2.45 -6.73 15.52
N VAL A 74 2.03 -6.53 14.27
CA VAL A 74 2.68 -7.10 13.09
C VAL A 74 3.41 -5.98 12.34
N VAL A 75 4.68 -6.16 12.01
CA VAL A 75 5.47 -5.21 11.21
C VAL A 75 5.98 -5.91 9.95
N GLN A 76 5.66 -5.35 8.79
CA GLN A 76 6.20 -5.75 7.50
C GLN A 76 7.18 -4.67 7.03
N ASP A 77 8.44 -5.00 6.93
CA ASP A 77 9.48 -4.03 6.53
C ASP A 77 10.66 -4.73 5.84
N ILE A 78 11.48 -3.93 5.16
CA ILE A 78 12.74 -4.39 4.54
C ILE A 78 13.89 -4.43 5.54
N PHE A 79 13.75 -3.74 6.68
CA PHE A 79 14.73 -3.71 7.76
C PHE A 79 14.08 -4.07 9.10
N LEU A 80 14.89 -4.54 10.03
CA LEU A 80 14.51 -4.67 11.43
C LEU A 80 14.63 -3.28 12.10
N THR A 81 13.57 -2.46 11.91
CA THR A 81 13.49 -1.07 12.38
C THR A 81 13.25 -0.99 13.88
N GLU A 82 13.33 0.24 14.45
CA GLU A 82 12.97 0.50 15.85
C GLU A 82 11.51 0.09 16.14
N THR A 83 10.61 0.30 15.17
CA THR A 83 9.21 -0.17 15.27
C THR A 83 9.10 -1.69 15.30
N ALA A 84 9.90 -2.38 14.48
CA ALA A 84 9.92 -3.84 14.43
C ALA A 84 10.42 -4.48 15.74
N MET A 85 11.13 -3.74 16.56
CA MET A 85 11.57 -4.23 17.90
C MET A 85 10.43 -4.36 18.90
N PHE A 86 9.27 -3.74 18.65
CA PHE A 86 8.04 -3.88 19.45
C PHE A 86 7.13 -4.98 18.92
N ALA A 87 7.40 -5.52 17.73
CA ALA A 87 6.48 -6.41 17.03
C ALA A 87 6.48 -7.83 17.62
N ASP A 88 5.30 -8.44 17.68
CA ASP A 88 5.14 -9.88 17.95
C ASP A 88 5.49 -10.71 16.71
N VAL A 89 5.22 -10.17 15.53
CA VAL A 89 5.52 -10.81 14.24
C VAL A 89 6.19 -9.81 13.30
N VAL A 90 7.33 -10.20 12.73
CA VAL A 90 8.03 -9.45 11.69
C VAL A 90 7.94 -10.22 10.38
N LEU A 91 7.46 -9.56 9.33
CA LEU A 91 7.33 -10.11 7.98
C LEU A 91 8.37 -9.45 7.07
N PRO A 92 9.44 -10.15 6.66
CA PRO A 92 10.49 -9.55 5.84
C PRO A 92 9.98 -9.29 4.42
N ALA A 93 10.05 -8.02 4.00
CA ALA A 93 9.64 -7.56 2.68
C ALA A 93 10.85 -7.31 1.78
N THR A 94 10.62 -7.29 0.46
CA THR A 94 11.66 -6.98 -0.53
C THR A 94 11.76 -5.48 -0.78
N ALA A 95 13.00 -5.01 -0.95
CA ALA A 95 13.28 -3.66 -1.43
C ALA A 95 12.98 -3.50 -2.92
N TRP A 96 12.99 -2.27 -3.43
CA TRP A 96 12.67 -1.98 -4.83
C TRP A 96 13.52 -2.75 -5.86
N PRO A 97 14.86 -2.87 -5.71
CA PRO A 97 15.66 -3.61 -6.68
C PRO A 97 15.48 -5.13 -6.62
N GLU A 98 14.75 -5.65 -5.63
CA GLU A 98 14.55 -7.09 -5.38
C GLU A 98 13.20 -7.60 -5.91
N LYS A 99 12.39 -6.72 -6.52
CA LYS A 99 11.06 -7.06 -7.05
C LYS A 99 10.73 -6.30 -8.33
N ASP A 100 9.82 -6.88 -9.13
CA ASP A 100 9.16 -6.17 -10.22
C ASP A 100 7.92 -5.45 -9.71
N GLY A 101 7.55 -4.35 -10.36
CA GLY A 101 6.35 -3.60 -10.03
C GLY A 101 6.35 -2.20 -10.63
N THR A 102 5.31 -1.43 -10.33
CA THR A 102 5.24 -0.03 -10.73
C THR A 102 5.47 0.87 -9.53
N VAL A 103 6.14 2.00 -9.76
CA VAL A 103 6.33 3.05 -8.77
C VAL A 103 5.89 4.38 -9.36
N SER A 104 5.24 5.22 -8.55
CA SER A 104 4.88 6.57 -8.94
C SER A 104 5.70 7.57 -8.14
N ASN A 105 6.27 8.56 -8.80
CA ASN A 105 7.02 9.61 -8.14
C ASN A 105 6.22 10.92 -8.03
N THR A 106 6.79 11.91 -7.36
CA THR A 106 6.13 13.19 -7.07
C THR A 106 5.76 13.98 -8.33
N ASN A 107 6.48 13.78 -9.44
CA ASN A 107 6.14 14.40 -10.73
C ASN A 107 5.08 13.62 -11.52
N ARG A 108 4.38 12.69 -10.87
CA ARG A 108 3.27 11.92 -11.44
C ARG A 108 3.68 10.90 -12.53
N GLN A 109 4.95 10.58 -12.65
CA GLN A 109 5.39 9.50 -13.52
C GLN A 109 5.13 8.15 -12.86
N VAL A 110 4.37 7.31 -13.53
CA VAL A 110 4.27 5.88 -13.25
C VAL A 110 5.40 5.20 -14.00
N GLN A 111 6.28 4.52 -13.28
CA GLN A 111 7.52 3.95 -13.82
C GLN A 111 7.55 2.45 -13.64
N MET A 112 8.19 1.75 -14.57
CA MET A 112 8.46 0.32 -14.45
C MET A 112 9.69 0.09 -13.57
N GLY A 113 9.48 -0.52 -12.40
CA GLY A 113 10.54 -1.07 -11.56
C GLY A 113 10.83 -2.51 -11.97
N ARG A 114 12.11 -2.82 -12.22
CA ARG A 114 12.55 -4.17 -12.59
C ARG A 114 13.48 -4.73 -11.54
N LYS A 115 13.26 -6.00 -11.21
CA LYS A 115 14.14 -6.72 -10.32
C LYS A 115 15.57 -6.75 -10.88
N ALA A 116 16.52 -6.34 -10.05
CA ALA A 116 17.96 -6.33 -10.35
C ALA A 116 18.76 -7.23 -9.39
N LEU A 117 18.21 -7.53 -8.22
CA LEU A 117 18.87 -8.31 -7.16
C LEU A 117 17.94 -9.44 -6.68
N ASP A 118 18.52 -10.50 -6.16
CA ASP A 118 17.74 -11.52 -5.48
C ASP A 118 17.32 -11.04 -4.08
N ALA A 119 16.11 -11.43 -3.69
CA ALA A 119 15.62 -11.12 -2.35
C ALA A 119 16.48 -11.81 -1.27
N PRO A 120 16.84 -11.12 -0.19
CA PRO A 120 17.60 -11.72 0.90
C PRO A 120 16.74 -12.69 1.71
N GLY A 121 17.32 -13.83 2.09
CA GLY A 121 16.67 -14.81 2.98
C GLY A 121 15.27 -15.21 2.52
N GLU A 122 14.28 -15.01 3.38
CA GLU A 122 12.87 -15.37 3.13
C GLU A 122 12.01 -14.17 2.73
N ALA A 123 12.60 -13.00 2.45
CA ALA A 123 11.87 -11.79 2.08
C ALA A 123 10.99 -12.01 0.84
N LYS A 124 9.78 -11.46 0.88
CA LYS A 124 8.77 -11.58 -0.19
C LYS A 124 8.29 -10.20 -0.63
N PRO A 125 7.82 -10.04 -1.87
CA PRO A 125 7.17 -8.82 -2.32
C PRO A 125 5.93 -8.50 -1.47
N ASP A 126 5.69 -7.22 -1.18
CA ASP A 126 4.60 -6.77 -0.32
C ASP A 126 3.22 -7.29 -0.77
N TRP A 127 2.95 -7.25 -2.08
CA TRP A 127 1.70 -7.77 -2.63
C TRP A 127 1.50 -9.27 -2.34
N TRP A 128 2.61 -10.05 -2.35
CA TRP A 128 2.56 -11.47 -2.05
C TRP A 128 2.26 -11.72 -0.58
N ILE A 129 2.91 -10.96 0.32
CA ILE A 129 2.68 -11.05 1.78
C ILE A 129 1.23 -10.71 2.09
N THR A 130 0.75 -9.56 1.57
CA THR A 130 -0.64 -9.11 1.76
C THR A 130 -1.65 -10.15 1.24
N GLN A 131 -1.39 -10.73 0.06
CA GLN A 131 -2.24 -11.81 -0.45
C GLN A 131 -2.19 -13.08 0.42
N ALA A 132 -1.03 -13.42 0.97
CA ALA A 132 -0.91 -14.59 1.85
C ALA A 132 -1.74 -14.40 3.14
N ILE A 133 -1.69 -13.20 3.73
CA ILE A 133 -2.52 -12.84 4.88
C ILE A 133 -4.00 -12.90 4.50
N ALA A 134 -4.40 -12.26 3.39
CA ALA A 134 -5.77 -12.27 2.91
C ALA A 134 -6.32 -13.70 2.73
N LYS A 135 -5.53 -14.61 2.15
CA LYS A 135 -5.88 -16.02 2.02
C LYS A 135 -6.01 -16.72 3.38
N GLY A 136 -5.13 -16.40 4.33
CA GLY A 136 -5.23 -16.90 5.70
C GLY A 136 -6.52 -16.45 6.41
N MET A 137 -7.04 -15.27 6.04
CA MET A 137 -8.33 -14.74 6.51
C MET A 137 -9.54 -15.26 5.72
N GLY A 138 -9.32 -16.14 4.73
CA GLY A 138 -10.40 -16.75 3.95
C GLY A 138 -10.77 -16.00 2.65
N LEU A 139 -10.07 -14.92 2.31
CA LEU A 139 -10.28 -14.20 1.06
C LEU A 139 -9.72 -14.99 -0.13
N LYS A 140 -10.36 -14.87 -1.29
CA LYS A 140 -10.04 -15.69 -2.48
C LYS A 140 -9.16 -14.95 -3.49
N TRP A 141 -8.20 -14.16 -3.03
CA TRP A 141 -7.29 -13.44 -3.93
C TRP A 141 -6.39 -14.40 -4.73
N LYS A 142 -6.14 -14.06 -6.02
CA LYS A 142 -5.49 -14.97 -6.97
C LYS A 142 -4.43 -14.30 -7.83
N TYR A 143 -3.82 -13.22 -7.34
CA TYR A 143 -2.75 -12.54 -8.07
C TYR A 143 -1.55 -13.49 -8.21
N ARG A 144 -0.98 -13.57 -9.39
CA ARG A 144 0.18 -14.41 -9.72
C ARG A 144 1.44 -13.58 -9.92
N LYS A 145 1.27 -12.31 -10.34
CA LYS A 145 2.34 -11.37 -10.66
C LYS A 145 1.86 -9.92 -10.41
N PRO A 146 2.78 -8.96 -10.27
CA PRO A 146 2.40 -7.55 -10.01
C PRO A 146 1.55 -6.93 -11.11
N GLU A 147 1.65 -7.41 -12.35
CA GLU A 147 0.77 -6.99 -13.45
C GLU A 147 -0.71 -7.29 -13.17
N ASP A 148 -1.03 -8.43 -12.52
CA ASP A 148 -2.42 -8.77 -12.14
C ASP A 148 -2.96 -7.73 -11.13
N VAL A 149 -2.13 -7.30 -10.17
CA VAL A 149 -2.46 -6.24 -9.20
C VAL A 149 -2.64 -4.90 -9.89
N PHE A 150 -1.73 -4.53 -10.80
CA PHE A 150 -1.80 -3.29 -11.55
C PHE A 150 -3.06 -3.21 -12.43
N ALA A 151 -3.46 -4.32 -13.02
CA ALA A 151 -4.70 -4.39 -13.81
C ALA A 151 -5.95 -4.09 -12.98
N GLU A 152 -6.00 -4.53 -11.72
CA GLU A 152 -7.10 -4.20 -10.81
C GLU A 152 -6.99 -2.75 -10.29
N MET A 153 -5.78 -2.27 -9.99
CA MET A 153 -5.57 -0.87 -9.63
C MET A 153 -6.15 0.09 -10.66
N LYS A 154 -6.01 -0.20 -11.95
CA LYS A 154 -6.59 0.61 -13.04
C LYS A 154 -8.11 0.68 -12.98
N GLN A 155 -8.80 -0.39 -12.57
CA GLN A 155 -10.26 -0.38 -12.41
C GLN A 155 -10.69 0.49 -11.23
N ALA A 156 -9.90 0.47 -10.15
CA ALA A 156 -10.13 1.33 -8.99
C ALA A 156 -9.80 2.80 -9.27
N MET A 157 -8.76 3.04 -10.10
CA MET A 157 -8.16 4.36 -10.34
C MET A 157 -8.19 4.73 -11.83
N PRO A 158 -9.29 5.34 -12.33
CA PRO A 158 -9.46 5.68 -13.74
C PRO A 158 -8.36 6.60 -14.32
N SER A 159 -7.69 7.39 -13.48
CA SER A 159 -6.54 8.20 -13.91
C SER A 159 -5.38 7.38 -14.49
N LEU A 160 -5.34 6.07 -14.19
CA LEU A 160 -4.34 5.13 -14.72
C LEU A 160 -4.82 4.36 -15.96
N ASP A 161 -6.02 4.60 -16.46
CA ASP A 161 -6.69 3.70 -17.43
C ASP A 161 -5.88 3.48 -18.72
N ASN A 162 -5.28 4.51 -19.27
CA ASN A 162 -4.45 4.43 -20.48
C ASN A 162 -2.96 4.13 -20.22
N ILE A 163 -2.58 3.86 -18.98
CA ILE A 163 -1.25 3.42 -18.60
C ILE A 163 -1.28 1.90 -18.46
N THR A 164 -0.84 1.18 -19.49
CA THR A 164 -0.85 -0.27 -19.50
C THR A 164 0.51 -0.84 -19.07
N TRP A 165 0.52 -2.08 -18.60
CA TRP A 165 1.77 -2.77 -18.27
C TRP A 165 2.69 -2.86 -19.48
N ASP A 166 2.18 -3.27 -20.64
CA ASP A 166 2.95 -3.34 -21.90
C ASP A 166 3.53 -1.99 -22.29
N ARG A 167 2.78 -0.92 -22.07
CA ARG A 167 3.27 0.43 -22.34
C ARG A 167 4.43 0.79 -21.43
N LEU A 168 4.32 0.50 -20.13
CA LEU A 168 5.42 0.72 -19.18
C LEU A 168 6.65 -0.16 -19.47
N GLU A 169 6.46 -1.37 -19.96
CA GLU A 169 7.57 -2.21 -20.42
C GLU A 169 8.36 -1.59 -21.60
N ASN A 170 7.66 -0.93 -22.51
CA ASN A 170 8.26 -0.33 -23.71
C ASN A 170 8.77 1.09 -23.49
N GLU A 171 8.03 1.92 -22.75
CA GLU A 171 8.32 3.36 -22.56
C GLU A 171 9.08 3.64 -21.25
N ASN A 172 9.14 2.68 -20.34
CA ASN A 172 9.69 2.75 -18.97
C ASN A 172 8.93 3.67 -18.01
N SER A 173 8.27 4.73 -18.48
CA SER A 173 7.45 5.61 -17.66
C SER A 173 6.38 6.32 -18.49
N VAL A 174 5.23 6.61 -17.84
CA VAL A 174 4.15 7.42 -18.40
C VAL A 174 3.62 8.36 -17.31
N THR A 175 3.35 9.61 -17.68
CA THR A 175 2.79 10.59 -16.74
C THR A 175 1.26 10.43 -16.65
N TYR A 176 0.68 10.46 -15.46
CA TYR A 176 -0.76 10.48 -15.27
C TYR A 176 -1.27 11.90 -14.90
N PRO A 177 -2.54 12.23 -15.17
CA PRO A 177 -3.50 11.44 -15.95
C PRO A 177 -3.09 11.31 -17.40
N CYS A 178 -3.52 10.22 -18.03
CA CYS A 178 -3.19 9.92 -19.41
C CYS A 178 -4.49 9.74 -20.21
N PRO A 179 -4.92 10.74 -21.00
CA PRO A 179 -6.25 10.75 -21.60
C PRO A 179 -6.41 9.78 -22.79
N ALA A 180 -5.31 9.34 -23.40
CA ALA A 180 -5.31 8.38 -24.49
C ALA A 180 -4.10 7.45 -24.43
N ILE A 181 -4.20 6.28 -25.07
CA ILE A 181 -3.18 5.21 -25.00
C ILE A 181 -1.81 5.63 -25.56
N ASP A 182 -1.79 6.56 -26.50
CA ASP A 182 -0.60 7.10 -27.17
C ASP A 182 -0.21 8.49 -26.64
N HIS A 183 -0.95 9.04 -25.68
CA HIS A 183 -0.67 10.35 -25.10
C HIS A 183 0.44 10.25 -24.04
N PRO A 184 1.41 11.18 -23.98
CA PRO A 184 2.52 11.12 -23.02
C PRO A 184 2.10 11.39 -21.56
N GLY A 185 0.85 11.77 -21.34
CA GLY A 185 0.30 12.25 -20.07
C GLY A 185 0.06 13.77 -20.08
N GLU A 186 -0.73 14.24 -19.13
CA GLU A 186 -1.03 15.67 -19.00
C GLU A 186 0.08 16.40 -18.25
N ASP A 187 0.48 17.57 -18.75
CA ASP A 187 1.47 18.42 -18.10
C ASP A 187 0.94 19.01 -16.78
N ILE A 188 -0.37 19.29 -16.74
CA ILE A 188 -1.06 19.90 -15.59
C ILE A 188 -2.27 19.05 -15.21
N VAL A 189 -2.52 18.90 -13.90
CA VAL A 189 -3.62 18.06 -13.38
C VAL A 189 -4.98 18.79 -13.40
N PHE A 190 -4.96 20.13 -13.49
CA PHE A 190 -6.16 20.98 -13.38
C PHE A 190 -6.42 21.77 -14.64
#